data_c483751c8f8657538de32092f3f8a982
#
_entry.id   c483751c8f8657538de32092f3f8a982
#
_cell.length_a   1.000
_cell.length_b   1.000
_cell.length_c   1.000
_cell.angle_alpha   90.00
_cell.angle_beta   90.00
_cell.angle_gamma   90.00
#
_symmetry.space_group_name_H-M   'P 1'
#
loop_
_entity.id
_entity.type
_entity.pdbx_description
1 polymer ?
#
loop_
_entity_poly.entity_id
_entity_poly.type
_entity_poly.pdbx_seq_one_letter_code
_entity_poly.pdbx_strand_id
1 'polypeptide(L)'
;MIILKRAGGSRRSHMKESQNLENLWMPFSANRSFKARPRLMNEAKGMYYKKVDETLVLDGTSGLWCCNAGHNHPKIVQAIQNQAGKLDYAPSFQMGHPLGFKAAEKLLSFSPSSDFQYVFFTNSGSESVDTALKIALGYQQHRGKKDKTILVGRERAYHGVGFGGISVGGLPLNKKHFSLLDNVDHVVTTHNLEKNAFSRGEPEWGCELADDLYRIIEKYGADRIAAFITEPLAGSTGVLIPPKGYLKKIREICTEHDILLIFDEVITG
;
A
#
# COMPACT_ATOMS: atom_id res chain seq x y z
N MET A 1 -3.55 14.07 12.69
CA MET A 1 -4.85 14.79 12.64
C MET A 1 -4.64 16.09 11.89
N ILE A 2 -5.40 16.34 10.85
CA ILE A 2 -5.36 17.57 10.07
C ILE A 2 -6.67 18.32 10.33
N ILE A 3 -6.60 19.58 10.74
CA ILE A 3 -7.78 20.42 10.94
C ILE A 3 -7.84 21.45 9.84
N LEU A 4 -8.94 21.45 9.08
CA LEU A 4 -9.14 22.33 7.92
C LEU A 4 -10.28 23.31 8.21
N LYS A 5 -10.09 24.60 7.88
CA LYS A 5 -11.13 25.60 7.97
C LYS A 5 -12.07 25.51 6.76
N ARG A 6 -13.38 25.49 7.00
CA ARG A 6 -14.39 25.51 5.94
C ARG A 6 -14.40 26.90 5.25
N ALA A 7 -14.24 26.92 3.96
CA ALA A 7 -14.49 28.12 3.17
C ALA A 7 -16.02 28.34 3.05
N GLY A 8 -16.51 29.40 3.62
CA GLY A 8 -17.83 29.97 3.73
C GLY A 8 -19.07 29.21 3.24
N GLY A 9 -20.12 29.23 4.04
CA GLY A 9 -21.48 28.83 3.67
C GLY A 9 -22.21 28.08 4.79
N SER A 10 -22.99 28.81 5.58
CA SER A 10 -23.85 28.23 6.62
C SER A 10 -25.17 27.74 6.00
N ARG A 11 -25.52 26.49 6.23
CA ARG A 11 -26.90 26.02 6.42
C ARG A 11 -26.85 24.87 7.40
N ARG A 12 -27.23 25.13 8.65
CA ARG A 12 -27.53 24.09 9.63
C ARG A 12 -28.94 23.58 9.35
N SER A 13 -29.10 22.34 8.91
CA SER A 13 -30.37 21.63 8.99
C SER A 13 -30.45 20.95 10.35
N HIS A 14 -31.60 21.08 11.03
CA HIS A 14 -31.88 20.39 12.29
C HIS A 14 -31.91 18.87 12.04
N MET A 15 -30.89 18.17 12.49
CA MET A 15 -30.90 16.72 12.62
C MET A 15 -30.99 16.35 14.11
N LYS A 16 -31.74 15.26 14.39
CA LYS A 16 -31.86 14.66 15.71
C LYS A 16 -30.50 14.40 16.34
N GLU A 17 -30.42 14.47 17.64
CA GLU A 17 -29.28 14.55 18.57
C GLU A 17 -28.10 13.61 18.41
N SER A 18 -28.01 12.74 17.39
CA SER A 18 -27.08 11.61 17.50
C SER A 18 -25.86 11.59 16.58
N GLN A 19 -25.80 12.34 15.48
CA GLN A 19 -24.58 12.24 14.65
C GLN A 19 -24.33 13.47 13.77
N ASN A 20 -23.45 14.37 14.23
CA ASN A 20 -22.91 15.41 13.38
C ASN A 20 -21.86 14.83 12.41
N LEU A 21 -22.28 14.45 11.22
CA LEU A 21 -21.41 13.89 10.17
C LEU A 21 -20.55 14.96 9.47
N GLU A 22 -20.79 16.25 9.74
CA GLU A 22 -20.16 17.34 9.00
C GLU A 22 -18.64 17.46 9.24
N ASN A 23 -18.20 17.15 10.45
CA ASN A 23 -16.83 17.42 10.87
C ASN A 23 -15.81 16.40 10.40
N LEU A 24 -16.23 15.20 9.95
CA LEU A 24 -15.35 14.20 9.43
C LEU A 24 -15.17 14.35 7.92
N TRP A 25 -13.95 14.58 7.48
CA TRP A 25 -13.57 14.48 6.07
C TRP A 25 -13.10 13.06 5.79
N MET A 26 -13.93 12.29 5.12
CA MET A 26 -13.62 10.92 4.74
C MET A 26 -12.70 10.91 3.51
N PRO A 27 -11.57 10.16 3.56
CA PRO A 27 -10.68 10.02 2.42
C PRO A 27 -11.35 9.21 1.30
N PHE A 28 -10.93 9.45 0.06
CA PHE A 28 -11.43 8.73 -1.14
C PHE A 28 -12.95 8.63 -1.25
N SER A 29 -13.68 9.60 -0.70
CA SER A 29 -15.13 9.58 -0.62
C SER A 29 -15.73 10.85 -1.18
N ALA A 30 -16.83 10.73 -1.94
CA ALA A 30 -17.69 11.86 -2.30
C ALA A 30 -18.46 12.31 -1.07
N ASN A 31 -17.84 13.09 -0.18
CA ASN A 31 -18.30 13.39 1.18
C ASN A 31 -19.73 13.95 1.23
N ARG A 32 -20.11 14.84 0.31
CA ARG A 32 -21.47 15.40 0.26
C ARG A 32 -22.51 14.31 -0.02
N SER A 33 -22.23 13.44 -1.00
CA SER A 33 -23.12 12.34 -1.37
C SER A 33 -23.21 11.31 -0.24
N PHE A 34 -22.07 10.95 0.36
CA PHE A 34 -22.05 10.02 1.49
C PHE A 34 -22.85 10.56 2.68
N LYS A 35 -22.65 11.82 3.06
CA LYS A 35 -23.31 12.44 4.22
C LYS A 35 -24.82 12.62 4.02
N ALA A 36 -25.28 12.73 2.76
CA ALA A 36 -26.71 12.77 2.44
C ALA A 36 -27.39 11.40 2.61
N ARG A 37 -26.66 10.30 2.41
CA ARG A 37 -27.13 8.91 2.60
C ARG A 37 -26.03 8.06 3.24
N PRO A 38 -25.75 8.25 4.53
CA PRO A 38 -24.60 7.62 5.16
C PRO A 38 -24.82 6.10 5.33
N ARG A 39 -23.79 5.35 5.05
CA ARG A 39 -23.71 3.90 5.33
C ARG A 39 -22.84 3.71 6.56
N LEU A 40 -23.43 3.78 7.74
CA LEU A 40 -22.73 3.70 9.01
C LEU A 40 -22.78 2.27 9.54
N MET A 41 -21.61 1.70 9.76
CA MET A 41 -21.45 0.38 10.41
C MET A 41 -21.30 0.61 11.91
N ASN A 42 -22.05 -0.16 12.71
CA ASN A 42 -22.09 -0.06 14.16
C ASN A 42 -21.38 -1.23 14.84
N GLU A 43 -21.53 -2.42 14.27
CA GLU A 43 -20.94 -3.65 14.78
C GLU A 43 -20.38 -4.48 13.62
N ALA A 44 -19.51 -5.44 13.95
CA ALA A 44 -19.07 -6.44 12.99
C ALA A 44 -18.77 -7.76 13.68
N LYS A 45 -19.03 -8.88 12.98
CA LYS A 45 -18.69 -10.23 13.47
C LYS A 45 -18.51 -11.19 12.29
N GLY A 46 -17.42 -11.95 12.31
CA GLY A 46 -17.11 -12.89 11.24
C GLY A 46 -17.01 -12.18 9.88
N MET A 47 -17.90 -12.48 8.95
CA MET A 47 -17.94 -11.92 7.61
C MET A 47 -18.97 -10.79 7.44
N TYR A 48 -19.60 -10.31 8.51
CA TYR A 48 -20.70 -9.37 8.42
C TYR A 48 -20.44 -8.11 9.21
N TYR A 49 -20.79 -6.98 8.61
CA TYR A 49 -21.06 -5.73 9.29
C TYR A 49 -22.55 -5.66 9.64
N LYS A 50 -22.86 -4.96 10.72
CA LYS A 50 -24.20 -4.58 11.11
C LYS A 50 -24.30 -3.06 11.11
N LYS A 51 -25.22 -2.52 10.30
CA LYS A 51 -25.46 -1.09 10.24
C LYS A 51 -26.20 -0.58 11.47
N VAL A 52 -26.24 0.75 11.64
CA VAL A 52 -27.01 1.41 12.71
C VAL A 52 -28.54 1.15 12.60
N ASP A 53 -29.04 0.77 11.44
CA ASP A 53 -30.43 0.35 11.20
C ASP A 53 -30.64 -1.17 11.37
N GLU A 54 -29.70 -1.85 12.00
CA GLU A 54 -29.69 -3.31 12.27
C GLU A 54 -29.52 -4.19 11.02
N THR A 55 -29.46 -3.63 9.82
CA THR A 55 -29.26 -4.40 8.58
C THR A 55 -27.88 -5.04 8.55
N LEU A 56 -27.80 -6.32 8.22
CA LEU A 56 -26.53 -7.03 8.00
C LEU A 56 -26.02 -6.80 6.58
N VAL A 57 -24.72 -6.56 6.45
CA VAL A 57 -24.02 -6.40 5.18
C VAL A 57 -22.85 -7.37 5.14
N LEU A 58 -22.82 -8.24 4.14
CA LEU A 58 -21.68 -9.12 3.90
C LEU A 58 -20.45 -8.27 3.50
N ASP A 59 -19.34 -8.51 4.19
CA ASP A 59 -18.04 -7.91 3.83
C ASP A 59 -17.28 -8.83 2.88
N GLY A 60 -17.47 -8.59 1.59
CA GLY A 60 -16.78 -9.34 0.53
C GLY A 60 -15.33 -8.88 0.27
N THR A 61 -14.84 -7.89 1.02
CA THR A 61 -13.51 -7.31 0.82
C THR A 61 -12.61 -7.39 2.06
N SER A 62 -13.04 -8.11 3.09
CA SER A 62 -12.30 -8.22 4.37
C SER A 62 -11.85 -6.86 4.94
N GLY A 63 -12.75 -5.87 4.94
CA GLY A 63 -12.44 -4.51 5.40
C GLY A 63 -11.33 -3.83 4.59
N LEU A 64 -11.32 -3.99 3.28
CA LEU A 64 -10.23 -3.61 2.37
C LEU A 64 -8.90 -4.28 2.74
N TRP A 65 -8.93 -5.62 2.76
CA TRP A 65 -7.78 -6.51 3.03
C TRP A 65 -7.21 -6.42 4.47
N CYS A 66 -7.94 -5.85 5.41
CA CYS A 66 -7.47 -5.64 6.78
C CYS A 66 -8.04 -6.62 7.81
N CYS A 67 -9.09 -7.38 7.47
CA CYS A 67 -9.82 -8.26 8.39
C CYS A 67 -9.81 -9.73 7.93
N ASN A 68 -8.66 -10.25 7.52
CA ASN A 68 -8.52 -11.59 6.91
C ASN A 68 -8.93 -12.73 7.86
N ALA A 69 -8.79 -12.54 9.18
CA ALA A 69 -9.24 -13.49 10.20
C ALA A 69 -10.74 -13.38 10.53
N GLY A 70 -11.47 -12.49 9.83
CA GLY A 70 -12.83 -12.10 10.14
C GLY A 70 -12.92 -11.03 11.23
N HIS A 71 -14.05 -10.33 11.24
CA HIS A 71 -14.31 -9.27 12.21
C HIS A 71 -14.49 -9.81 13.61
N ASN A 72 -14.00 -9.06 14.58
CA ASN A 72 -14.17 -9.33 16.00
C ASN A 72 -13.75 -10.76 16.41
N HIS A 73 -12.61 -11.21 15.88
CA HIS A 73 -12.09 -12.54 16.17
C HIS A 73 -11.75 -12.67 17.66
N PRO A 74 -12.34 -13.62 18.41
CA PRO A 74 -12.29 -13.62 19.87
C PRO A 74 -10.87 -13.67 20.45
N LYS A 75 -9.98 -14.45 19.86
CA LYS A 75 -8.58 -14.57 20.32
C LYS A 75 -7.79 -13.27 20.10
N ILE A 76 -8.04 -12.58 18.98
CA ILE A 76 -7.37 -11.30 18.67
C ILE A 76 -7.87 -10.22 19.62
N VAL A 77 -9.19 -10.10 19.78
CA VAL A 77 -9.80 -9.13 20.70
C VAL A 77 -9.30 -9.34 22.12
N GLN A 78 -9.29 -10.58 22.62
CA GLN A 78 -8.79 -10.88 23.97
C GLN A 78 -7.31 -10.53 24.13
N ALA A 79 -6.48 -10.80 23.12
CA ALA A 79 -5.05 -10.45 23.16
C ALA A 79 -4.84 -8.92 23.24
N ILE A 80 -5.62 -8.16 22.46
CA ILE A 80 -5.58 -6.69 22.49
C ILE A 80 -6.03 -6.16 23.85
N GLN A 81 -7.15 -6.63 24.38
CA GLN A 81 -7.67 -6.22 25.70
C GLN A 81 -6.67 -6.51 26.82
N ASN A 82 -6.08 -7.71 26.82
CA ASN A 82 -5.08 -8.10 27.82
C ASN A 82 -3.84 -7.20 27.75
N GLN A 83 -3.37 -6.91 26.54
CA GLN A 83 -2.18 -6.09 26.35
C GLN A 83 -2.44 -4.62 26.65
N ALA A 84 -3.57 -4.08 26.23
CA ALA A 84 -3.96 -2.69 26.53
C ALA A 84 -4.10 -2.46 28.03
N GLY A 85 -4.58 -3.45 28.80
CA GLY A 85 -4.66 -3.37 30.26
C GLY A 85 -3.32 -3.52 30.99
N LYS A 86 -2.26 -3.96 30.29
CA LYS A 86 -0.91 -4.14 30.86
C LYS A 86 0.04 -3.01 30.46
N LEU A 87 0.11 -2.72 29.18
CA LEU A 87 0.92 -1.67 28.58
C LEU A 87 0.31 -1.31 27.23
N ASP A 88 -0.34 -0.17 27.17
CA ASP A 88 -1.04 0.39 26.02
C ASP A 88 -0.09 0.97 24.97
N TYR A 89 0.96 1.66 25.43
CA TYR A 89 1.92 2.31 24.56
C TYR A 89 3.33 2.35 25.19
N ALA A 90 4.33 2.13 24.36
CA ALA A 90 5.72 2.48 24.63
C ALA A 90 6.35 2.99 23.32
N PRO A 91 6.99 4.17 23.31
CA PRO A 91 7.58 4.70 22.09
C PRO A 91 8.74 3.83 21.63
N SER A 92 8.84 3.59 20.30
CA SER A 92 9.99 2.93 19.70
C SER A 92 11.18 3.90 19.49
N PHE A 93 11.26 4.92 20.34
CA PHE A 93 12.31 5.95 20.32
C PHE A 93 13.17 5.83 21.58
N GLN A 94 14.30 5.12 21.46
CA GLN A 94 15.22 4.77 22.55
C GLN A 94 14.57 3.91 23.68
N MET A 95 13.37 3.41 23.45
CA MET A 95 12.67 2.43 24.28
C MET A 95 12.15 1.31 23.41
N GLY A 96 11.74 0.20 23.99
CA GLY A 96 11.21 -0.94 23.26
C GLY A 96 10.08 -1.63 24.01
N HIS A 97 9.23 -2.29 23.24
CA HIS A 97 8.18 -3.16 23.73
C HIS A 97 8.54 -4.61 23.42
N PRO A 98 8.57 -5.54 24.40
CA PRO A 98 8.94 -6.94 24.14
C PRO A 98 8.13 -7.62 23.04
N LEU A 99 6.84 -7.27 22.89
CA LEU A 99 6.01 -7.83 21.81
C LEU A 99 6.40 -7.34 20.41
N GLY A 100 6.97 -6.14 20.29
CA GLY A 100 7.50 -5.66 19.02
C GLY A 100 8.62 -6.57 18.48
N PHE A 101 9.57 -6.94 19.34
CA PHE A 101 10.66 -7.87 18.99
C PHE A 101 10.12 -9.26 18.66
N LYS A 102 9.18 -9.79 19.46
CA LYS A 102 8.55 -11.09 19.18
C LYS A 102 7.77 -11.08 17.88
N ALA A 103 7.08 -9.98 17.56
CA ALA A 103 6.38 -9.84 16.28
C ALA A 103 7.35 -9.82 15.11
N ALA A 104 8.48 -9.10 15.22
CA ALA A 104 9.52 -9.08 14.20
C ALA A 104 10.13 -10.47 13.97
N GLU A 105 10.49 -11.19 15.06
CA GLU A 105 11.00 -12.56 15.00
C GLU A 105 9.97 -13.49 14.31
N LYS A 106 8.69 -13.38 14.69
CA LYS A 106 7.62 -14.19 14.11
C LYS A 106 7.43 -13.92 12.62
N LEU A 107 7.44 -12.65 12.20
CA LEU A 107 7.35 -12.27 10.79
C LEU A 107 8.53 -12.85 9.99
N LEU A 108 9.77 -12.72 10.49
CA LEU A 108 10.94 -13.27 9.83
C LEU A 108 10.88 -14.81 9.75
N SER A 109 10.23 -15.49 10.69
CA SER A 109 10.05 -16.95 10.61
C SER A 109 9.16 -17.42 9.45
N PHE A 110 8.38 -16.53 8.86
CA PHE A 110 7.59 -16.79 7.65
C PHE A 110 8.31 -16.39 6.36
N SER A 111 9.47 -15.72 6.47
CA SER A 111 10.21 -15.28 5.30
C SER A 111 10.66 -16.48 4.45
N PRO A 112 10.54 -16.39 3.11
CA PRO A 112 10.99 -17.44 2.21
C PRO A 112 12.53 -17.54 2.10
N SER A 113 13.25 -16.54 2.62
CA SER A 113 14.72 -16.49 2.57
C SER A 113 15.29 -15.95 3.88
N SER A 114 16.45 -16.49 4.28
CA SER A 114 17.27 -15.99 5.38
C SER A 114 17.92 -14.62 5.09
N ASP A 115 17.82 -14.13 3.87
CA ASP A 115 18.35 -12.81 3.49
C ASP A 115 17.54 -11.65 4.09
N PHE A 116 16.27 -11.91 4.43
CA PHE A 116 15.46 -10.96 5.19
C PHE A 116 15.80 -11.07 6.68
N GLN A 117 16.44 -10.03 7.22
CA GLN A 117 16.97 -10.06 8.58
C GLN A 117 16.35 -9.03 9.52
N TYR A 118 15.64 -8.04 9.00
CA TYR A 118 15.12 -6.92 9.78
C TYR A 118 13.68 -6.61 9.41
N VAL A 119 12.93 -6.16 10.41
CA VAL A 119 11.56 -5.66 10.26
C VAL A 119 11.51 -4.22 10.74
N PHE A 120 10.97 -3.34 9.92
CA PHE A 120 10.68 -1.95 10.26
C PHE A 120 9.18 -1.73 10.28
N PHE A 121 8.61 -1.46 11.45
CA PHE A 121 7.18 -1.23 11.61
C PHE A 121 6.79 0.22 11.28
N THR A 122 5.69 0.36 10.56
CA THR A 122 5.09 1.64 10.18
C THR A 122 3.60 1.66 10.54
N ASN A 123 2.92 2.82 10.37
CA ASN A 123 1.51 2.97 10.69
C ASN A 123 0.59 2.75 9.47
N SER A 124 1.13 2.69 8.27
CA SER A 124 0.36 2.48 7.04
C SER A 124 1.25 2.00 5.89
N GLY A 125 0.64 1.42 4.84
CA GLY A 125 1.34 1.07 3.61
C GLY A 125 1.97 2.31 2.92
N SER A 126 1.32 3.47 2.98
CA SER A 126 1.86 4.72 2.44
C SER A 126 3.17 5.12 3.13
N GLU A 127 3.22 5.02 4.46
CA GLU A 127 4.44 5.27 5.23
C GLU A 127 5.50 4.21 4.95
N SER A 128 5.09 2.94 4.79
CA SER A 128 6.01 1.85 4.44
C SER A 128 6.69 2.10 3.10
N VAL A 129 5.94 2.48 2.07
CA VAL A 129 6.48 2.77 0.74
C VAL A 129 7.43 3.96 0.79
N ASP A 130 7.00 5.10 1.32
CA ASP A 130 7.87 6.29 1.40
C ASP A 130 9.15 6.00 2.20
N THR A 131 9.07 5.16 3.24
CA THR A 131 10.23 4.73 4.02
C THR A 131 11.13 3.78 3.23
N ALA A 132 10.55 2.81 2.50
CA ALA A 132 11.33 1.89 1.67
C ALA A 132 12.09 2.61 0.55
N LEU A 133 11.46 3.59 -0.11
CA LEU A 133 12.13 4.43 -1.11
C LEU A 133 13.30 5.22 -0.51
N LYS A 134 13.12 5.81 0.67
CA LYS A 134 14.21 6.51 1.38
C LYS A 134 15.33 5.56 1.80
N ILE A 135 14.99 4.36 2.29
CA ILE A 135 16.00 3.34 2.64
C ILE A 135 16.78 2.93 1.38
N ALA A 136 16.10 2.72 0.25
CA ALA A 136 16.78 2.37 -1.01
C ALA A 136 17.79 3.45 -1.44
N LEU A 137 17.39 4.72 -1.42
CA LEU A 137 18.28 5.84 -1.74
C LEU A 137 19.45 5.94 -0.74
N GLY A 138 19.15 5.87 0.56
CA GLY A 138 20.17 5.90 1.62
C GLY A 138 21.15 4.73 1.52
N TYR A 139 20.67 3.53 1.23
CA TYR A 139 21.50 2.35 1.03
C TYR A 139 22.48 2.53 -0.14
N GLN A 140 22.00 3.03 -1.29
CA GLN A 140 22.89 3.30 -2.42
C GLN A 140 23.94 4.36 -2.10
N GLN A 141 23.55 5.40 -1.37
CA GLN A 141 24.50 6.45 -0.94
C GLN A 141 25.57 5.89 0.01
N HIS A 142 25.19 5.05 0.99
CA HIS A 142 26.14 4.41 1.91
C HIS A 142 27.10 3.45 1.22
N ARG A 143 26.69 2.84 0.09
CA ARG A 143 27.56 2.01 -0.76
C ARG A 143 28.52 2.85 -1.63
N GLY A 144 28.50 4.18 -1.52
CA GLY A 144 29.27 5.09 -2.36
C GLY A 144 28.68 5.35 -3.74
N LYS A 145 27.47 4.83 -4.04
CA LYS A 145 26.77 4.97 -5.32
C LYS A 145 25.82 6.17 -5.31
N LYS A 146 26.36 7.36 -5.12
CA LYS A 146 25.60 8.61 -4.90
C LYS A 146 24.73 9.02 -6.10
N ASP A 147 25.08 8.57 -7.30
CA ASP A 147 24.35 8.89 -8.53
C ASP A 147 23.10 7.99 -8.74
N LYS A 148 22.98 6.90 -7.98
CA LYS A 148 21.78 6.05 -7.97
C LYS A 148 20.64 6.73 -7.25
N THR A 149 19.91 7.59 -7.98
CA THR A 149 18.80 8.40 -7.45
C THR A 149 17.47 8.14 -8.15
N ILE A 150 17.48 7.53 -9.34
CA ILE A 150 16.27 7.26 -10.11
C ILE A 150 15.48 6.13 -9.45
N LEU A 151 14.19 6.35 -9.27
CA LEU A 151 13.21 5.36 -8.79
C LEU A 151 12.34 4.94 -9.95
N VAL A 152 12.07 3.66 -10.06
CA VAL A 152 11.23 3.11 -11.14
C VAL A 152 9.98 2.50 -10.52
N GLY A 153 8.82 2.87 -11.06
CA GLY A 153 7.54 2.25 -10.75
C GLY A 153 6.97 1.53 -11.97
N ARG A 154 5.67 1.20 -11.91
CA ARG A 154 4.95 0.60 -13.04
C ARG A 154 3.67 1.39 -13.33
N GLU A 155 3.31 1.52 -14.60
CA GLU A 155 1.99 2.00 -14.99
C GLU A 155 0.89 1.15 -14.34
N ARG A 156 -0.23 1.76 -13.96
CA ARG A 156 -1.35 1.12 -13.25
C ARG A 156 -0.93 0.43 -11.94
N ALA A 157 0.06 0.96 -11.24
CA ALA A 157 0.39 0.57 -9.88
C ALA A 157 -0.16 1.56 -8.86
N TYR A 158 -0.43 1.08 -7.64
CA TYR A 158 -0.82 1.92 -6.50
C TYR A 158 0.11 1.68 -5.32
N HIS A 159 0.76 2.74 -4.84
CA HIS A 159 1.76 2.66 -3.77
C HIS A 159 1.46 3.64 -2.62
N GLY A 160 0.17 3.86 -2.33
CA GLY A 160 -0.25 4.73 -1.24
C GLY A 160 -0.40 6.19 -1.61
N VAL A 161 -0.49 7.06 -0.60
CA VAL A 161 -0.87 8.48 -0.73
C VAL A 161 0.26 9.46 -0.36
N GLY A 162 1.43 8.97 0.08
CA GLY A 162 2.62 9.80 0.28
C GLY A 162 3.17 10.31 -1.06
N PHE A 163 3.93 11.39 -1.04
CA PHE A 163 4.49 11.97 -2.27
C PHE A 163 5.42 10.99 -3.02
N GLY A 164 6.20 10.19 -2.29
CA GLY A 164 7.00 9.12 -2.89
C GLY A 164 6.11 8.05 -3.54
N GLY A 165 5.14 7.53 -2.78
CA GLY A 165 4.21 6.52 -3.27
C GLY A 165 3.38 6.97 -4.47
N ILE A 166 2.86 8.21 -4.47
CA ILE A 166 2.16 8.78 -5.63
C ILE A 166 3.10 8.93 -6.83
N SER A 167 4.36 9.29 -6.61
CA SER A 167 5.34 9.49 -7.67
C SER A 167 5.66 8.19 -8.41
N VAL A 168 5.98 7.12 -7.67
CA VAL A 168 6.26 5.79 -8.24
C VAL A 168 4.99 5.03 -8.64
N GLY A 169 3.83 5.41 -8.12
CA GLY A 169 2.53 4.87 -8.54
C GLY A 169 2.23 5.19 -10.00
N GLY A 170 1.33 4.43 -10.63
CA GLY A 170 0.99 4.53 -12.06
C GLY A 170 -0.44 5.00 -12.35
N LEU A 171 -1.14 5.61 -11.38
CA LEU A 171 -2.52 6.10 -11.54
C LEU A 171 -2.54 7.60 -11.87
N PRO A 172 -2.89 8.00 -13.11
CA PRO A 172 -2.84 9.40 -13.53
C PRO A 172 -3.70 10.34 -12.68
N LEU A 173 -4.89 9.88 -12.27
CA LEU A 173 -5.82 10.69 -11.47
C LEU A 173 -5.26 11.03 -10.08
N ASN A 174 -4.44 10.16 -9.50
CA ASN A 174 -3.81 10.39 -8.21
C ASN A 174 -2.67 11.41 -8.30
N LYS A 175 -2.13 11.64 -9.49
CA LYS A 175 -1.00 12.54 -9.78
C LYS A 175 -1.42 13.96 -10.17
N LYS A 176 -2.62 14.12 -10.73
CA LYS A 176 -3.06 15.29 -11.50
C LYS A 176 -2.87 16.64 -10.81
N HIS A 177 -2.91 16.70 -9.49
CA HIS A 177 -2.95 17.96 -8.74
C HIS A 177 -1.73 18.18 -7.83
N PHE A 178 -0.69 17.34 -7.97
CA PHE A 178 0.46 17.38 -7.07
C PHE A 178 1.77 17.54 -7.83
N SER A 179 2.70 18.27 -7.23
CA SER A 179 4.10 18.25 -7.65
C SER A 179 4.72 16.96 -7.13
N LEU A 180 5.27 16.16 -8.02
CA LEU A 180 5.83 14.85 -7.74
C LEU A 180 7.35 14.90 -7.70
N LEU A 181 7.97 13.80 -7.32
CA LEU A 181 9.41 13.62 -7.47
C LEU A 181 9.75 13.59 -8.97
N ASP A 182 10.80 14.30 -9.36
CA ASP A 182 11.26 14.43 -10.75
C ASP A 182 12.19 13.28 -11.20
N ASN A 183 12.72 12.54 -10.25
CA ASN A 183 13.62 11.40 -10.45
C ASN A 183 12.87 10.05 -10.52
N VAL A 184 11.73 10.01 -11.17
CA VAL A 184 10.90 8.80 -11.29
C VAL A 184 10.56 8.50 -12.75
N ASP A 185 10.64 7.23 -13.11
CA ASP A 185 10.12 6.71 -14.38
C ASP A 185 9.28 5.46 -14.17
N HIS A 186 8.59 5.00 -15.22
CA HIS A 186 7.66 3.88 -15.12
C HIS A 186 7.87 2.89 -16.27
N VAL A 187 7.86 1.61 -15.94
CA VAL A 187 7.70 0.54 -16.94
C VAL A 187 6.22 0.42 -17.31
N VAL A 188 5.97 -0.15 -18.49
CA VAL A 188 4.60 -0.38 -18.97
C VAL A 188 3.81 -1.32 -18.05
N THR A 189 2.49 -1.17 -18.08
CA THR A 189 1.58 -2.08 -17.38
C THR A 189 1.66 -3.50 -17.93
N THR A 190 1.44 -4.49 -17.05
CA THR A 190 1.35 -5.91 -17.45
C THR A 190 0.00 -6.30 -18.03
N HIS A 191 -1.00 -5.40 -18.02
CA HIS A 191 -2.35 -5.67 -18.50
C HIS A 191 -2.53 -5.18 -19.94
N ASN A 192 -3.05 -6.06 -20.80
CA ASN A 192 -3.42 -5.78 -22.18
C ASN A 192 -4.80 -6.39 -22.47
N LEU A 193 -5.74 -5.54 -22.97
CA LEU A 193 -7.12 -5.96 -23.22
C LEU A 193 -7.25 -7.06 -24.30
N GLU A 194 -6.36 -7.07 -25.28
CA GLU A 194 -6.41 -8.03 -26.40
C GLU A 194 -5.67 -9.32 -26.09
N LYS A 195 -4.62 -9.24 -25.25
CA LYS A 195 -3.67 -10.34 -25.06
C LYS A 195 -3.93 -11.16 -23.79
N ASN A 196 -4.26 -10.49 -22.67
CA ASN A 196 -4.34 -11.16 -21.38
C ASN A 196 -5.51 -10.71 -20.49
N ALA A 197 -6.48 -9.97 -21.02
CA ALA A 197 -7.70 -9.66 -20.27
C ALA A 197 -8.50 -10.95 -19.97
N PHE A 198 -9.11 -10.98 -18.78
CA PHE A 198 -9.93 -12.09 -18.27
C PHE A 198 -9.19 -13.44 -18.18
N SER A 199 -7.87 -13.44 -18.12
CA SER A 199 -7.09 -14.65 -17.84
C SER A 199 -7.48 -15.24 -16.48
N ARG A 200 -7.50 -16.58 -16.41
CA ARG A 200 -7.68 -17.30 -15.16
C ARG A 200 -6.31 -17.70 -14.62
N GLY A 201 -5.92 -17.13 -13.47
CA GLY A 201 -4.57 -17.28 -12.93
C GLY A 201 -3.55 -16.42 -13.68
N GLU A 202 -2.29 -16.84 -13.66
CA GLU A 202 -1.22 -16.12 -14.33
C GLU A 202 -1.41 -16.15 -15.86
N PRO A 203 -1.46 -14.98 -16.54
CA PRO A 203 -1.49 -14.93 -17.99
C PRO A 203 -0.25 -15.60 -18.62
N GLU A 204 -0.42 -16.38 -19.66
CA GLU A 204 0.71 -16.98 -20.40
C GLU A 204 1.48 -15.92 -21.22
N TRP A 205 0.79 -14.87 -21.69
CA TRP A 205 1.40 -13.76 -22.43
C TRP A 205 1.78 -12.60 -21.52
N GLY A 206 2.94 -12.00 -21.76
CA GLY A 206 3.35 -10.73 -21.17
C GLY A 206 4.62 -10.80 -20.31
N CYS A 207 5.31 -11.95 -20.25
CA CYS A 207 6.62 -12.04 -19.59
C CYS A 207 7.64 -11.05 -20.19
N GLU A 208 7.58 -10.86 -21.52
CA GLU A 208 8.42 -9.92 -22.28
C GLU A 208 8.22 -8.45 -21.90
N LEU A 209 7.10 -8.09 -21.25
CA LEU A 209 6.87 -6.74 -20.77
C LEU A 209 7.86 -6.31 -19.66
N ALA A 210 8.53 -7.29 -19.04
CA ALA A 210 9.64 -7.02 -18.12
C ALA A 210 10.84 -6.35 -18.82
N ASP A 211 11.00 -6.56 -20.13
CA ASP A 211 12.10 -5.99 -20.92
C ASP A 211 11.98 -4.46 -21.06
N ASP A 212 10.81 -3.88 -20.77
CA ASP A 212 10.66 -2.43 -20.75
C ASP A 212 11.56 -1.75 -19.68
N LEU A 213 12.03 -2.50 -18.68
CA LEU A 213 13.02 -2.01 -17.74
C LEU A 213 14.36 -1.71 -18.44
N TYR A 214 14.74 -2.44 -19.49
CA TYR A 214 15.94 -2.12 -20.28
C TYR A 214 15.83 -0.75 -20.98
N ARG A 215 14.66 -0.34 -21.46
CA ARG A 215 14.43 1.01 -22.00
C ARG A 215 14.78 2.09 -20.98
N ILE A 216 14.43 1.88 -19.70
CA ILE A 216 14.76 2.82 -18.62
C ILE A 216 16.25 2.79 -18.31
N ILE A 217 16.85 1.59 -18.33
CA ILE A 217 18.30 1.41 -18.14
C ILE A 217 19.09 2.10 -19.26
N GLU A 218 18.65 1.98 -20.50
CA GLU A 218 19.27 2.69 -21.65
C GLU A 218 19.14 4.21 -21.53
N LYS A 219 17.99 4.69 -21.05
CA LYS A 219 17.71 6.12 -20.91
C LYS A 219 18.57 6.80 -19.83
N TYR A 220 18.75 6.16 -18.69
CA TYR A 220 19.39 6.80 -17.53
C TYR A 220 20.78 6.26 -17.20
N GLY A 221 21.09 5.05 -17.62
CA GLY A 221 22.23 4.26 -17.12
C GLY A 221 21.88 3.46 -15.86
N ALA A 222 22.31 2.21 -15.79
CA ALA A 222 22.05 1.34 -14.62
C ALA A 222 22.67 1.90 -13.32
N ASP A 223 23.77 2.62 -13.43
CA ASP A 223 24.49 3.29 -12.34
C ASP A 223 23.71 4.47 -11.73
N ARG A 224 22.63 4.89 -12.34
CA ARG A 224 21.74 5.95 -11.84
C ARG A 224 20.41 5.43 -11.26
N ILE A 225 20.04 4.17 -11.50
CA ILE A 225 18.77 3.61 -11.02
C ILE A 225 18.97 3.00 -9.63
N ALA A 226 18.30 3.57 -8.63
CA ALA A 226 18.39 3.13 -7.25
C ALA A 226 17.54 1.88 -6.97
N ALA A 227 16.27 1.92 -7.38
CA ALA A 227 15.31 0.88 -7.08
C ALA A 227 14.17 0.81 -8.10
N PHE A 228 13.62 -0.38 -8.26
CA PHE A 228 12.32 -0.64 -8.88
C PHE A 228 11.34 -1.14 -7.83
N ILE A 229 10.14 -0.52 -7.77
CA ILE A 229 9.05 -0.92 -6.89
C ILE A 229 7.87 -1.44 -7.70
N THR A 230 7.28 -2.54 -7.27
CA THR A 230 6.10 -3.14 -7.91
C THR A 230 5.26 -3.91 -6.92
N GLU A 231 3.95 -3.99 -7.17
CA GLU A 231 3.07 -4.94 -6.50
C GLU A 231 3.28 -6.34 -7.14
N PRO A 232 3.40 -7.44 -6.38
CA PRO A 232 3.38 -8.78 -6.94
C PRO A 232 2.08 -9.07 -7.68
N LEU A 233 0.97 -8.52 -7.20
CA LEU A 233 -0.35 -8.50 -7.82
C LEU A 233 -0.90 -7.07 -7.70
N ALA A 234 -1.20 -6.43 -8.81
CA ALA A 234 -1.73 -5.06 -8.79
C ALA A 234 -3.19 -5.04 -8.31
N GLY A 235 -3.37 -4.90 -6.99
CA GLY A 235 -4.67 -5.05 -6.34
C GLY A 235 -5.64 -3.92 -6.67
N SER A 236 -5.29 -2.69 -6.27
CA SER A 236 -6.18 -1.50 -6.38
C SER A 236 -6.57 -1.13 -7.80
N THR A 237 -5.80 -1.55 -8.78
CA THR A 237 -6.01 -1.21 -10.20
C THR A 237 -6.79 -2.28 -10.99
N GLY A 238 -7.29 -3.31 -10.30
CA GLY A 238 -8.19 -4.28 -10.91
C GLY A 238 -7.83 -5.75 -10.66
N VAL A 239 -7.04 -6.05 -9.62
CA VAL A 239 -6.59 -7.41 -9.30
C VAL A 239 -5.87 -8.04 -10.50
N LEU A 240 -4.88 -7.31 -11.01
CA LEU A 240 -4.13 -7.72 -12.19
C LEU A 240 -3.01 -8.66 -11.80
N ILE A 241 -3.20 -9.94 -12.08
CA ILE A 241 -2.20 -10.98 -11.84
C ILE A 241 -1.06 -10.80 -12.85
N PRO A 242 0.22 -10.81 -12.42
CA PRO A 242 1.33 -10.67 -13.37
C PRO A 242 1.42 -11.88 -14.31
N PRO A 243 1.90 -11.68 -15.54
CA PRO A 243 2.16 -12.79 -16.45
C PRO A 243 3.17 -13.79 -15.88
N LYS A 244 3.02 -15.05 -16.28
CA LYS A 244 3.90 -16.14 -15.90
C LYS A 244 5.37 -15.79 -16.22
N GLY A 245 6.23 -15.87 -15.21
CA GLY A 245 7.64 -15.56 -15.34
C GLY A 245 8.02 -14.08 -15.29
N TYR A 246 7.05 -13.15 -15.33
CA TYR A 246 7.33 -11.71 -15.31
C TYR A 246 8.12 -11.26 -14.07
N LEU A 247 7.69 -11.63 -12.87
CA LEU A 247 8.38 -11.23 -11.63
C LEU A 247 9.78 -11.84 -11.53
N LYS A 248 9.95 -13.08 -12.00
CA LYS A 248 11.27 -13.72 -12.06
C LYS A 248 12.21 -12.95 -12.98
N LYS A 249 11.75 -12.57 -14.16
CA LYS A 249 12.54 -11.79 -15.14
C LYS A 249 12.89 -10.40 -14.60
N ILE A 250 11.96 -9.71 -13.95
CA ILE A 250 12.23 -8.45 -13.23
C ILE A 250 13.34 -8.63 -12.17
N ARG A 251 13.28 -9.72 -11.38
CA ARG A 251 14.33 -10.02 -10.39
C ARG A 251 15.70 -10.22 -11.06
N GLU A 252 15.74 -10.95 -12.17
CA GLU A 252 16.96 -11.21 -12.94
C GLU A 252 17.57 -9.90 -13.46
N ILE A 253 16.78 -9.04 -14.13
CA ILE A 253 17.23 -7.74 -14.64
C ILE A 253 17.72 -6.84 -13.49
N CYS A 254 16.97 -6.75 -12.40
CA CYS A 254 17.38 -5.94 -11.24
C CYS A 254 18.69 -6.44 -10.61
N THR A 255 18.92 -7.77 -10.59
CA THR A 255 20.17 -8.36 -10.07
C THR A 255 21.34 -8.06 -10.98
N GLU A 256 21.18 -8.26 -12.29
CA GLU A 256 22.21 -8.01 -13.30
C GLU A 256 22.70 -6.55 -13.27
N HIS A 257 21.79 -5.60 -13.07
CA HIS A 257 22.09 -4.17 -13.12
C HIS A 257 22.24 -3.52 -11.73
N ASP A 258 22.32 -4.32 -10.66
CA ASP A 258 22.45 -3.84 -9.28
C ASP A 258 21.37 -2.80 -8.92
N ILE A 259 20.13 -3.06 -9.32
CA ILE A 259 18.94 -2.27 -8.99
C ILE A 259 18.23 -2.95 -7.80
N LEU A 260 17.89 -2.20 -6.76
CA LEU A 260 17.11 -2.75 -5.65
C LEU A 260 15.69 -3.04 -6.12
N LEU A 261 15.17 -4.22 -5.77
CA LEU A 261 13.77 -4.59 -6.04
C LEU A 261 12.95 -4.53 -4.75
N ILE A 262 11.88 -3.74 -4.79
CA ILE A 262 10.94 -3.57 -3.67
C ILE A 262 9.60 -4.18 -4.09
N PHE A 263 9.10 -5.14 -3.33
CA PHE A 263 7.73 -5.64 -3.46
C PHE A 263 6.81 -4.92 -2.48
N ASP A 264 5.78 -4.28 -3.01
CA ASP A 264 4.67 -3.74 -2.23
C ASP A 264 3.62 -4.84 -2.05
N GLU A 265 3.63 -5.45 -0.88
CA GLU A 265 2.75 -6.56 -0.52
C GLU A 265 1.65 -6.15 0.47
N VAL A 266 1.25 -4.90 0.48
CA VAL A 266 0.18 -4.40 1.38
C VAL A 266 -1.12 -5.20 1.20
N ILE A 267 -1.37 -5.76 0.02
CA ILE A 267 -2.53 -6.61 -0.25
C ILE A 267 -2.18 -8.11 -0.17
N THR A 268 -1.00 -8.50 -0.60
CA THR A 268 -0.60 -9.89 -0.84
C THR A 268 0.19 -10.52 0.30
N GLY A 269 0.75 -9.72 1.18
CA GLY A 269 1.57 -10.16 2.31
C GLY A 269 0.82 -10.70 3.53
#